data_d4b89debbb6d81c897d4c3259679f4cb
#
_entry.id   d4b89debbb6d81c897d4c3259679f4cb
#
_cell.length_a   1.000
_cell.length_b   1.000
_cell.length_c   1.000
_cell.angle_alpha   90.00
_cell.angle_beta   90.00
_cell.angle_gamma   90.00
#
_symmetry.space_group_name_H-M   'P 1'
#
loop_
_entity.id
_entity.type
_entity.pdbx_description
1 polymer ?
#
loop_
_entity_poly.entity_id
_entity_poly.type
_entity_poly.pdbx_seq_one_letter_code
_entity_poly.pdbx_strand_id
1 'polypeptide(L)'
;MYPRLVIDMEKLRGNIDGVAKIAKDQGVCSLMIVTKALCADEKVVEMIASHPAVDYLADSRVQNIKKNYETIKANGKQSVLLRLPMASEIEEVVKYVYISFNSEMTTLEMLDAEAAKQGKVHKAVLMIDVGDLREGIFFQNEEEIIETAKKINDMANVELYGVGVNLTCYGAIIPKNDNLSIICDFASKIEEATGAKLNMISGGNSSSIYLVGKGELPEKINNLRLGEAFLLGNDTAYGERLEGTVDDALTVEAQIVELKEKPSLPIGEVGVDAFGQKPYYEDRGIIKRAIIGIGQQDMTADSMYPIDERIDVLGASSDHMLLDVTKADYKVGDIVSFKLGYGSVLKAATSEYVTKAYK
;
A
#
# COMPACT_ATOMS: atom_id res chain seq x y z
N MET A 1 3.00 17.33 19.97
CA MET A 1 1.56 17.24 20.30
C MET A 1 1.14 15.79 20.09
N TYR A 2 0.17 15.28 20.86
CA TYR A 2 -0.40 13.94 20.67
C TYR A 2 -1.84 14.05 20.16
N PRO A 3 -2.37 13.04 19.44
CA PRO A 3 -1.68 11.82 19.03
C PRO A 3 -0.62 12.07 17.95
N ARG A 4 0.34 11.14 17.83
CA ARG A 4 1.35 11.24 16.79
C ARG A 4 1.68 9.90 16.13
N LEU A 5 1.89 9.93 14.83
CA LEU A 5 2.46 8.83 14.04
C LEU A 5 3.98 8.98 14.07
N VAL A 6 4.65 8.04 14.72
CA VAL A 6 6.10 7.99 14.80
C VAL A 6 6.62 7.14 13.65
N ILE A 7 7.47 7.72 12.82
CA ILE A 7 8.10 7.09 11.67
C ILE A 7 9.59 6.90 11.99
N ASP A 8 9.99 5.66 12.18
CA ASP A 8 11.40 5.30 12.38
C ASP A 8 12.06 5.11 11.01
N MET A 9 12.81 6.12 10.60
CA MET A 9 13.40 6.19 9.26
C MET A 9 14.48 5.13 9.04
N GLU A 10 15.23 4.75 10.09
CA GLU A 10 16.25 3.70 9.99
C GLU A 10 15.59 2.33 9.84
N LYS A 11 14.54 2.04 10.61
CA LYS A 11 13.78 0.80 10.50
C LYS A 11 13.09 0.68 9.15
N LEU A 12 12.47 1.76 8.63
CA LEU A 12 11.88 1.75 7.30
C LEU A 12 12.92 1.48 6.21
N ARG A 13 14.09 2.12 6.31
CA ARG A 13 15.20 1.85 5.41
C ARG A 13 15.68 0.41 5.48
N GLY A 14 15.81 -0.12 6.69
CA GLY A 14 16.16 -1.53 6.92
C GLY A 14 15.11 -2.50 6.34
N ASN A 15 13.82 -2.15 6.41
CA ASN A 15 12.77 -2.94 5.77
C ASN A 15 12.91 -2.93 4.23
N ILE A 16 13.30 -1.80 3.62
CA ILE A 16 13.58 -1.75 2.18
C ILE A 16 14.78 -2.64 1.84
N ASP A 17 15.85 -2.63 2.66
CA ASP A 17 17.00 -3.52 2.48
C ASP A 17 16.57 -5.00 2.54
N GLY A 18 15.71 -5.37 3.51
CA GLY A 18 15.19 -6.71 3.66
C GLY A 18 14.39 -7.18 2.43
N VAL A 19 13.40 -6.39 2.00
CA VAL A 19 12.59 -6.75 0.81
C VAL A 19 13.41 -6.72 -0.48
N ALA A 20 14.39 -5.83 -0.59
CA ALA A 20 15.29 -5.76 -1.73
C ALA A 20 16.20 -6.98 -1.82
N LYS A 21 16.70 -7.46 -0.68
CA LYS A 21 17.50 -8.70 -0.62
C LYS A 21 16.67 -9.89 -1.11
N ILE A 22 15.45 -10.08 -0.56
CA ILE A 22 14.55 -11.15 -0.99
C ILE A 22 14.31 -11.07 -2.51
N ALA A 23 13.99 -9.88 -3.04
CA ALA A 23 13.70 -9.69 -4.46
C ALA A 23 14.92 -10.04 -5.35
N LYS A 24 16.12 -9.56 -5.00
CA LYS A 24 17.35 -9.77 -5.80
C LYS A 24 17.84 -11.21 -5.78
N ASP A 25 17.74 -11.90 -4.65
CA ASP A 25 18.19 -13.29 -4.51
C ASP A 25 17.44 -14.24 -5.46
N GLN A 26 16.29 -13.84 -5.97
CA GLN A 26 15.46 -14.63 -6.90
C GLN A 26 15.32 -14.00 -8.29
N GLY A 27 16.15 -13.02 -8.64
CA GLY A 27 16.22 -12.45 -9.98
C GLY A 27 15.13 -11.46 -10.34
N VAL A 28 14.37 -10.92 -9.38
CA VAL A 28 13.48 -9.78 -9.62
C VAL A 28 14.33 -8.56 -9.98
N CYS A 29 14.21 -8.10 -11.23
CA CYS A 29 15.13 -7.10 -11.79
C CYS A 29 14.85 -5.69 -11.32
N SER A 30 13.60 -5.35 -10.93
CA SER A 30 13.23 -4.00 -10.53
C SER A 30 12.31 -3.96 -9.31
N LEU A 31 12.63 -3.03 -8.40
CA LEU A 31 11.89 -2.81 -7.16
C LEU A 31 11.10 -1.51 -7.24
N MET A 32 9.78 -1.62 -7.12
CA MET A 32 8.87 -0.49 -7.09
C MET A 32 8.30 -0.31 -5.68
N ILE A 33 8.64 0.80 -5.02
CA ILE A 33 8.16 1.12 -3.68
C ILE A 33 6.94 2.03 -3.76
N VAL A 34 5.88 1.67 -3.01
CA VAL A 34 4.56 2.32 -3.07
C VAL A 34 4.36 3.25 -1.88
N THR A 35 4.26 4.55 -2.11
CA THR A 35 4.25 5.61 -1.10
C THR A 35 2.87 6.01 -0.58
N LYS A 36 1.80 5.50 -1.19
CA LYS A 36 0.41 5.96 -0.97
C LYS A 36 -0.05 5.92 0.49
N ALA A 37 0.37 4.90 1.25
CA ALA A 37 -0.12 4.70 2.61
C ALA A 37 0.33 5.80 3.59
N LEU A 38 1.46 6.45 3.31
CA LEU A 38 1.96 7.60 4.07
C LEU A 38 1.67 8.95 3.37
N CYS A 39 0.73 8.98 2.40
CA CYS A 39 0.40 10.17 1.61
C CYS A 39 1.61 10.78 0.91
N ALA A 40 2.53 9.94 0.45
CA ALA A 40 3.81 10.33 -0.11
C ALA A 40 4.49 11.42 0.75
N ASP A 41 4.69 11.11 2.02
CA ASP A 41 5.39 11.98 2.96
C ASP A 41 6.77 12.35 2.43
N GLU A 42 7.12 13.63 2.40
CA GLU A 42 8.30 14.13 1.68
C GLU A 42 9.60 13.55 2.21
N LYS A 43 9.75 13.40 3.54
CA LYS A 43 10.96 12.83 4.14
C LYS A 43 11.09 11.35 3.85
N VAL A 44 9.96 10.63 3.89
CA VAL A 44 9.94 9.21 3.54
C VAL A 44 10.23 9.02 2.05
N VAL A 45 9.64 9.86 1.18
CA VAL A 45 9.92 9.81 -0.26
C VAL A 45 11.38 10.11 -0.57
N GLU A 46 12.00 11.10 0.08
CA GLU A 46 13.42 11.40 -0.06
C GLU A 46 14.30 10.21 0.34
N MET A 47 14.00 9.57 1.47
CA MET A 47 14.71 8.37 1.92
C MET A 47 14.58 7.22 0.91
N ILE A 48 13.36 6.96 0.40
CA ILE A 48 13.11 5.91 -0.60
C ILE A 48 13.82 6.26 -1.92
N ALA A 49 13.71 7.50 -2.39
CA ALA A 49 14.32 7.94 -3.66
C ALA A 49 15.85 7.84 -3.63
N SER A 50 16.47 8.14 -2.48
CA SER A 50 17.92 8.01 -2.30
C SER A 50 18.39 6.56 -2.14
N HIS A 51 17.48 5.58 -2.01
CA HIS A 51 17.85 4.20 -1.77
C HIS A 51 18.33 3.50 -3.06
N PRO A 52 19.54 2.88 -3.07
CA PRO A 52 20.12 2.33 -4.31
C PRO A 52 19.37 1.13 -4.89
N ALA A 53 18.66 0.37 -4.05
CA ALA A 53 17.91 -0.80 -4.49
C ALA A 53 16.53 -0.48 -5.11
N VAL A 54 16.05 0.76 -4.98
CA VAL A 54 14.75 1.18 -5.50
C VAL A 54 14.90 1.71 -6.92
N ASP A 55 14.08 1.26 -7.84
CA ASP A 55 14.07 1.71 -9.23
C ASP A 55 12.91 2.68 -9.50
N TYR A 56 11.75 2.38 -8.93
CA TYR A 56 10.52 3.15 -9.14
C TYR A 56 9.89 3.58 -7.83
N LEU A 57 9.39 4.82 -7.80
CA LEU A 57 8.47 5.28 -6.75
C LEU A 57 7.06 5.35 -7.32
N ALA A 58 6.16 4.62 -6.68
CA ALA A 58 4.80 4.47 -7.14
C ALA A 58 3.79 5.04 -6.14
N ASP A 59 2.73 5.64 -6.65
CA ASP A 59 1.60 6.10 -5.85
C ASP A 59 0.27 5.87 -6.58
N SER A 60 -0.84 5.90 -5.85
CA SER A 60 -2.18 5.82 -6.41
C SER A 60 -2.77 7.19 -6.75
N ARG A 61 -2.05 8.27 -6.47
CA ARG A 61 -2.51 9.65 -6.65
C ARG A 61 -1.48 10.45 -7.42
N VAL A 62 -1.90 11.05 -8.53
CA VAL A 62 -1.01 11.91 -9.32
C VAL A 62 -0.56 13.13 -8.50
N GLN A 63 -1.40 13.62 -7.59
CA GLN A 63 -1.09 14.74 -6.68
C GLN A 63 0.11 14.42 -5.77
N ASN A 64 0.20 13.18 -5.28
CA ASN A 64 1.34 12.71 -4.47
C ASN A 64 2.63 12.64 -5.29
N ILE A 65 2.53 12.18 -6.53
CA ILE A 65 3.66 12.12 -7.48
C ILE A 65 4.11 13.54 -7.82
N LYS A 66 3.17 14.42 -8.18
CA LYS A 66 3.44 15.83 -8.49
C LYS A 66 4.17 16.55 -7.35
N LYS A 67 3.69 16.36 -6.12
CA LYS A 67 4.28 16.94 -4.90
C LYS A 67 5.77 16.59 -4.75
N ASN A 68 6.15 15.36 -5.10
CA ASN A 68 7.50 14.83 -4.93
C ASN A 68 8.29 14.70 -6.23
N TYR A 69 7.79 15.24 -7.34
CA TYR A 69 8.35 15.01 -8.67
C TYR A 69 9.83 15.38 -8.78
N GLU A 70 10.21 16.54 -8.26
CA GLU A 70 11.60 17.02 -8.31
C GLU A 70 12.54 16.15 -7.47
N THR A 71 12.09 15.68 -6.29
CA THR A 71 12.86 14.76 -5.45
C THR A 71 13.09 13.41 -6.15
N ILE A 72 12.03 12.84 -6.75
CA ILE A 72 12.11 11.58 -7.49
C ILE A 72 13.11 11.71 -8.64
N LYS A 73 12.98 12.77 -9.44
CA LYS A 73 13.83 13.05 -10.61
C LYS A 73 15.28 13.33 -10.24
N ALA A 74 15.52 14.11 -9.20
CA ALA A 74 16.88 14.47 -8.74
C ALA A 74 17.67 13.22 -8.29
N ASN A 75 16.98 12.20 -7.79
CA ASN A 75 17.59 10.92 -7.41
C ASN A 75 17.66 9.90 -8.58
N GLY A 76 17.33 10.31 -9.81
CA GLY A 76 17.38 9.46 -10.99
C GLY A 76 16.32 8.34 -11.01
N LYS A 77 15.28 8.47 -10.19
CA LYS A 77 14.20 7.47 -10.09
C LYS A 77 13.04 7.82 -11.03
N GLN A 78 12.20 6.83 -11.30
CA GLN A 78 11.04 6.96 -12.17
C GLN A 78 9.75 6.92 -11.36
N SER A 79 8.80 7.80 -11.71
CA SER A 79 7.49 7.88 -11.06
C SER A 79 6.47 6.97 -11.73
N VAL A 80 5.62 6.30 -10.93
CA VAL A 80 4.62 5.36 -11.42
C VAL A 80 3.25 5.63 -10.81
N LEU A 81 2.21 5.73 -11.65
CA LEU A 81 0.83 5.83 -11.21
C LEU A 81 0.17 4.45 -11.26
N LEU A 82 -0.26 3.96 -10.09
CA LEU A 82 -0.83 2.61 -9.94
C LEU A 82 -2.36 2.56 -10.12
N ARG A 83 -3.08 3.58 -9.63
CA ARG A 83 -4.50 3.70 -9.89
C ARG A 83 -4.70 4.05 -11.36
N LEU A 84 -5.68 3.43 -12.00
CA LEU A 84 -6.07 3.79 -13.36
C LEU A 84 -6.27 5.32 -13.45
N PRO A 85 -5.68 6.00 -14.45
CA PRO A 85 -5.79 7.46 -14.58
C PRO A 85 -7.25 7.89 -14.75
N MET A 86 -7.66 8.94 -14.06
CA MET A 86 -8.97 9.58 -14.31
C MET A 86 -8.85 10.54 -15.49
N ALA A 87 -9.92 10.67 -16.29
CA ALA A 87 -9.96 11.60 -17.43
C ALA A 87 -9.59 13.04 -17.02
N SER A 88 -9.95 13.47 -15.81
CA SER A 88 -9.63 14.80 -15.27
C SER A 88 -8.17 14.99 -14.85
N GLU A 89 -7.37 13.93 -14.83
CA GLU A 89 -5.96 13.94 -14.37
C GLU A 89 -4.96 13.77 -15.54
N ILE A 90 -5.43 13.53 -16.77
CA ILE A 90 -4.60 13.12 -17.91
C ILE A 90 -3.45 14.10 -18.19
N GLU A 91 -3.69 15.40 -18.12
CA GLU A 91 -2.66 16.43 -18.31
C GLU A 91 -1.53 16.26 -17.28
N GLU A 92 -1.88 16.11 -16.00
CA GLU A 92 -0.90 15.94 -14.93
C GLU A 92 -0.21 14.57 -15.00
N VAL A 93 -0.94 13.51 -15.39
CA VAL A 93 -0.36 12.18 -15.59
C VAL A 93 0.74 12.24 -16.65
N VAL A 94 0.47 12.77 -17.83
CA VAL A 94 1.47 12.90 -18.89
C VAL A 94 2.64 13.81 -18.47
N LYS A 95 2.37 14.80 -17.64
CA LYS A 95 3.40 15.76 -17.19
C LYS A 95 4.37 15.18 -16.18
N TYR A 96 3.87 14.43 -15.18
CA TYR A 96 4.60 14.05 -13.97
C TYR A 96 4.85 12.56 -13.82
N VAL A 97 4.15 11.71 -14.58
CA VAL A 97 4.22 10.26 -14.43
C VAL A 97 5.04 9.65 -15.58
N TYR A 98 5.99 8.80 -15.25
CA TYR A 98 6.79 8.09 -16.23
C TYR A 98 6.08 6.85 -16.78
N ILE A 99 5.40 6.08 -15.89
CA ILE A 99 4.61 4.89 -16.24
C ILE A 99 3.25 4.98 -15.59
N SER A 100 2.15 4.72 -16.30
CA SER A 100 0.83 4.48 -15.71
C SER A 100 0.31 3.08 -16.03
N PHE A 101 -0.46 2.53 -15.09
CA PHE A 101 -1.16 1.27 -15.24
C PHE A 101 -2.55 1.53 -15.83
N ASN A 102 -2.94 0.79 -16.86
CA ASN A 102 -4.15 1.07 -17.66
C ASN A 102 -4.87 -0.22 -18.05
N SER A 103 -6.19 -0.14 -18.26
CA SER A 103 -7.02 -1.22 -18.82
C SER A 103 -8.11 -0.72 -19.76
N GLU A 104 -8.24 0.61 -19.94
CA GLU A 104 -9.30 1.23 -20.72
C GLU A 104 -8.76 1.95 -21.96
N MET A 105 -9.25 1.57 -23.15
CA MET A 105 -8.82 2.19 -24.41
C MET A 105 -9.10 3.69 -24.45
N THR A 106 -10.27 4.13 -23.98
CA THR A 106 -10.60 5.56 -23.94
C THR A 106 -9.59 6.38 -23.13
N THR A 107 -9.11 5.84 -22.01
CA THR A 107 -8.06 6.49 -21.20
C THR A 107 -6.72 6.52 -21.94
N LEU A 108 -6.36 5.44 -22.63
CA LEU A 108 -5.13 5.36 -23.42
C LEU A 108 -5.15 6.33 -24.60
N GLU A 109 -6.29 6.48 -25.29
CA GLU A 109 -6.48 7.47 -26.35
C GLU A 109 -6.33 8.91 -25.83
N MET A 110 -6.87 9.20 -24.64
CA MET A 110 -6.68 10.49 -23.97
C MET A 110 -5.19 10.75 -23.62
N LEU A 111 -4.50 9.73 -23.13
CA LEU A 111 -3.06 9.80 -22.85
C LEU A 111 -2.24 10.06 -24.10
N ASP A 112 -2.53 9.37 -25.21
CA ASP A 112 -1.87 9.57 -26.50
C ASP A 112 -2.06 11.01 -27.02
N ALA A 113 -3.31 11.48 -27.02
CA ALA A 113 -3.63 12.84 -27.46
C ALA A 113 -2.94 13.90 -26.60
N GLU A 114 -2.89 13.71 -25.29
CA GLU A 114 -2.24 14.66 -24.39
C GLU A 114 -0.72 14.58 -24.46
N ALA A 115 -0.16 13.38 -24.62
CA ALA A 115 1.27 13.18 -24.82
C ALA A 115 1.75 13.88 -26.10
N ALA A 116 0.97 13.81 -27.18
CA ALA A 116 1.22 14.57 -28.41
C ALA A 116 1.30 16.08 -28.17
N LYS A 117 0.34 16.66 -27.42
CA LYS A 117 0.35 18.09 -27.07
C LYS A 117 1.56 18.50 -26.25
N GLN A 118 2.03 17.63 -25.35
CA GLN A 118 3.19 17.90 -24.52
C GLN A 118 4.53 17.51 -25.17
N GLY A 119 4.52 16.96 -26.39
CA GLY A 119 5.73 16.50 -27.10
C GLY A 119 6.45 15.36 -26.39
N LYS A 120 5.71 14.43 -25.80
CA LYS A 120 6.24 13.31 -25.02
C LYS A 120 5.75 11.96 -25.57
N VAL A 121 6.41 10.90 -25.16
CA VAL A 121 5.90 9.52 -25.24
C VAL A 121 5.61 9.04 -23.83
N HIS A 122 4.37 8.68 -23.56
CA HIS A 122 3.93 8.17 -22.26
C HIS A 122 4.03 6.65 -22.21
N LYS A 123 4.46 6.08 -21.09
CA LYS A 123 4.62 4.63 -20.94
C LYS A 123 3.41 4.01 -20.26
N ALA A 124 2.80 3.03 -20.88
CA ALA A 124 1.61 2.34 -20.36
C ALA A 124 1.92 0.87 -20.06
N VAL A 125 1.51 0.42 -18.88
CA VAL A 125 1.45 -1.01 -18.52
C VAL A 125 0.00 -1.44 -18.64
N LEU A 126 -0.28 -2.47 -19.46
CA LEU A 126 -1.61 -3.02 -19.62
C LEU A 126 -1.92 -3.96 -18.46
N MET A 127 -3.02 -3.71 -17.75
CA MET A 127 -3.46 -4.54 -16.64
C MET A 127 -4.30 -5.71 -17.13
N ILE A 128 -3.98 -6.91 -16.63
CA ILE A 128 -4.72 -8.14 -16.85
C ILE A 128 -5.24 -8.64 -15.51
N ASP A 129 -6.55 -8.84 -15.41
CA ASP A 129 -7.18 -9.41 -14.23
C ASP A 129 -7.18 -10.94 -14.33
N VAL A 130 -6.44 -11.57 -13.43
CA VAL A 130 -6.33 -13.05 -13.37
C VAL A 130 -7.22 -13.65 -12.26
N GLY A 131 -8.28 -12.94 -11.85
CA GLY A 131 -9.33 -13.45 -10.97
C GLY A 131 -9.54 -12.69 -9.66
N ASP A 132 -8.81 -11.60 -9.38
CA ASP A 132 -9.08 -10.73 -8.22
C ASP A 132 -10.33 -9.85 -8.42
N LEU A 133 -10.79 -9.71 -9.68
CA LEU A 133 -11.99 -9.00 -10.13
C LEU A 133 -12.01 -7.52 -9.71
N ARG A 134 -10.85 -6.86 -9.83
CA ARG A 134 -10.71 -5.43 -9.55
C ARG A 134 -10.40 -4.65 -10.85
N GLU A 135 -9.15 -4.39 -11.16
CA GLU A 135 -8.78 -3.70 -12.40
C GLU A 135 -8.03 -4.63 -13.37
N GLY A 136 -8.21 -4.39 -14.65
CA GLY A 136 -7.58 -5.16 -15.71
C GLY A 136 -8.61 -5.77 -16.68
N ILE A 137 -8.15 -6.12 -17.88
CA ILE A 137 -8.95 -6.92 -18.81
C ILE A 137 -8.96 -8.36 -18.31
N PHE A 138 -10.14 -8.95 -18.16
CA PHE A 138 -10.28 -10.30 -17.62
C PHE A 138 -9.56 -11.33 -18.48
N PHE A 139 -8.73 -12.18 -17.89
CA PHE A 139 -7.81 -13.06 -18.60
C PHE A 139 -8.48 -14.03 -19.58
N GLN A 140 -9.77 -14.36 -19.39
CA GLN A 140 -10.50 -15.20 -20.33
C GLN A 140 -10.90 -14.45 -21.62
N ASN A 141 -10.80 -13.13 -21.65
CA ASN A 141 -11.05 -12.30 -22.82
C ASN A 141 -9.74 -12.12 -23.62
N GLU A 142 -9.12 -13.21 -24.03
CA GLU A 142 -7.81 -13.19 -24.70
C GLU A 142 -7.78 -12.29 -25.95
N GLU A 143 -8.84 -12.34 -26.77
CA GLU A 143 -8.96 -11.53 -27.98
C GLU A 143 -8.92 -10.02 -27.64
N GLU A 144 -9.66 -9.60 -26.61
CA GLU A 144 -9.66 -8.21 -26.16
C GLU A 144 -8.28 -7.75 -25.66
N ILE A 145 -7.56 -8.61 -24.90
CA ILE A 145 -6.22 -8.30 -24.40
C ILE A 145 -5.25 -8.09 -25.58
N ILE A 146 -5.24 -9.00 -26.55
CA ILE A 146 -4.33 -8.93 -27.69
C ILE A 146 -4.66 -7.75 -28.59
N GLU A 147 -5.95 -7.50 -28.89
CA GLU A 147 -6.36 -6.36 -29.71
C GLU A 147 -6.07 -5.02 -29.02
N THR A 148 -6.26 -4.96 -27.70
CA THR A 148 -5.88 -3.76 -26.91
C THR A 148 -4.37 -3.52 -26.96
N ALA A 149 -3.57 -4.56 -26.78
CA ALA A 149 -2.11 -4.45 -26.85
C ALA A 149 -1.63 -3.98 -28.24
N LYS A 150 -2.20 -4.49 -29.32
CA LYS A 150 -1.91 -4.03 -30.70
C LYS A 150 -2.25 -2.55 -30.88
N LYS A 151 -3.45 -2.14 -30.43
CA LYS A 151 -3.86 -0.73 -30.51
C LYS A 151 -2.94 0.21 -29.76
N ILE A 152 -2.49 -0.19 -28.55
CA ILE A 152 -1.50 0.60 -27.79
C ILE A 152 -0.17 0.68 -28.56
N ASN A 153 0.29 -0.44 -29.12
CA ASN A 153 1.54 -0.50 -29.89
C ASN A 153 1.50 0.38 -31.17
N ASP A 154 0.32 0.58 -31.73
CA ASP A 154 0.11 1.44 -32.90
C ASP A 154 -0.03 2.93 -32.55
N MET A 155 -0.14 3.30 -31.27
CA MET A 155 -0.20 4.69 -30.84
C MET A 155 1.12 5.41 -31.07
N ALA A 156 1.05 6.68 -31.49
CA ALA A 156 2.26 7.45 -31.79
C ALA A 156 2.97 7.99 -30.53
N ASN A 157 2.22 8.21 -29.44
CA ASN A 157 2.72 8.91 -28.26
C ASN A 157 2.48 8.12 -26.97
N VAL A 158 2.10 6.85 -27.07
CA VAL A 158 2.02 5.90 -25.95
C VAL A 158 2.85 4.66 -26.31
N GLU A 159 3.77 4.30 -25.43
CA GLU A 159 4.57 3.08 -25.53
C GLU A 159 3.92 1.96 -24.72
N LEU A 160 3.66 0.80 -25.32
CA LEU A 160 3.29 -0.41 -24.59
C LEU A 160 4.52 -0.90 -23.82
N TYR A 161 4.66 -0.44 -22.58
CA TYR A 161 5.85 -0.69 -21.78
C TYR A 161 5.87 -2.05 -21.11
N GLY A 162 4.68 -2.61 -20.84
CA GLY A 162 4.60 -3.90 -20.17
C GLY A 162 3.18 -4.34 -19.87
N VAL A 163 3.10 -5.41 -19.09
CA VAL A 163 1.85 -5.96 -18.56
C VAL A 163 1.94 -6.07 -17.03
N GLY A 164 0.78 -6.04 -16.36
CA GLY A 164 0.72 -6.12 -14.90
C GLY A 164 -0.51 -6.84 -14.40
N VAL A 165 -0.40 -7.46 -13.23
CA VAL A 165 -1.50 -8.12 -12.52
C VAL A 165 -1.60 -7.54 -11.12
N ASN A 166 -2.81 -7.61 -10.54
CA ASN A 166 -3.00 -7.33 -9.12
C ASN A 166 -3.84 -8.42 -8.47
N LEU A 167 -3.42 -8.89 -7.31
CA LEU A 167 -4.10 -9.93 -6.53
C LEU A 167 -4.21 -9.52 -5.06
N THR A 168 -5.08 -10.19 -4.30
CA THR A 168 -5.27 -10.04 -2.85
C THR A 168 -5.92 -8.72 -2.40
N CYS A 169 -6.16 -7.78 -3.33
CA CYS A 169 -6.64 -6.44 -2.94
C CYS A 169 -8.17 -6.33 -2.82
N TYR A 170 -8.93 -7.14 -3.57
CA TYR A 170 -10.40 -7.16 -3.54
C TYR A 170 -10.90 -8.59 -3.35
N GLY A 171 -10.55 -9.50 -4.26
CA GLY A 171 -10.98 -10.89 -4.23
C GLY A 171 -10.22 -11.75 -3.22
N ALA A 172 -9.22 -11.20 -2.52
CA ALA A 172 -8.34 -11.93 -1.61
C ALA A 172 -7.68 -13.16 -2.25
N ILE A 173 -7.49 -13.14 -3.57
CA ILE A 173 -6.87 -14.24 -4.30
C ILE A 173 -5.38 -14.29 -3.98
N ILE A 174 -4.95 -15.44 -3.45
CA ILE A 174 -3.53 -15.66 -3.11
C ILE A 174 -2.72 -15.83 -4.41
N PRO A 175 -1.66 -15.02 -4.62
CA PRO A 175 -0.74 -15.24 -5.71
C PRO A 175 -0.08 -16.63 -5.61
N LYS A 176 -0.03 -17.34 -6.72
CA LYS A 176 0.66 -18.62 -6.87
C LYS A 176 1.38 -18.66 -8.20
N ASN A 177 2.29 -19.62 -8.38
CA ASN A 177 2.99 -19.80 -9.64
C ASN A 177 2.00 -19.99 -10.81
N ASP A 178 0.94 -20.78 -10.64
CA ASP A 178 -0.04 -21.09 -11.68
C ASP A 178 -0.82 -19.86 -12.16
N ASN A 179 -1.38 -19.06 -11.23
CA ASN A 179 -2.15 -17.87 -11.61
C ASN A 179 -1.28 -16.70 -12.09
N LEU A 180 -0.04 -16.59 -11.59
CA LEU A 180 0.92 -15.60 -12.09
C LEU A 180 1.57 -16.00 -13.42
N SER A 181 1.64 -17.30 -13.75
CA SER A 181 2.10 -17.76 -15.07
C SER A 181 1.18 -17.29 -16.20
N ILE A 182 -0.11 -17.06 -15.93
CA ILE A 182 -1.06 -16.52 -16.91
C ILE A 182 -0.57 -15.19 -17.50
N ILE A 183 -0.05 -14.28 -16.64
CA ILE A 183 0.47 -12.99 -17.17
C ILE A 183 1.75 -13.17 -17.99
N CYS A 184 2.57 -14.17 -17.65
CA CYS A 184 3.77 -14.50 -18.42
C CYS A 184 3.45 -15.04 -19.81
N ASP A 185 2.36 -15.84 -19.91
CA ASP A 185 1.85 -16.35 -21.19
C ASP A 185 1.29 -15.21 -22.05
N PHE A 186 0.50 -14.29 -21.44
CA PHE A 186 0.02 -13.10 -22.14
C PHE A 186 1.16 -12.19 -22.59
N ALA A 187 2.18 -12.01 -21.76
CA ALA A 187 3.36 -11.23 -22.17
C ALA A 187 3.97 -11.81 -23.46
N SER A 188 4.12 -13.14 -23.55
CA SER A 188 4.65 -13.80 -24.73
C SER A 188 3.74 -13.64 -25.97
N LYS A 189 2.43 -13.84 -25.80
CA LYS A 189 1.45 -13.68 -26.88
C LYS A 189 1.39 -12.24 -27.39
N ILE A 190 1.48 -11.25 -26.49
CA ILE A 190 1.51 -9.83 -26.83
C ILE A 190 2.80 -9.50 -27.61
N GLU A 191 3.96 -9.97 -27.15
CA GLU A 191 5.24 -9.77 -27.86
C GLU A 191 5.20 -10.39 -29.26
N GLU A 192 4.63 -11.59 -29.41
CA GLU A 192 4.45 -12.23 -30.71
C GLU A 192 3.48 -11.45 -31.63
N ALA A 193 2.36 -10.98 -31.09
CA ALA A 193 1.32 -10.30 -31.84
C ALA A 193 1.66 -8.87 -32.26
N THR A 194 2.52 -8.19 -31.50
CA THR A 194 2.89 -6.77 -31.72
C THR A 194 4.31 -6.60 -32.27
N GLY A 195 5.18 -7.57 -32.10
CA GLY A 195 6.62 -7.44 -32.37
C GLY A 195 7.36 -6.55 -31.34
N ALA A 196 6.66 -6.01 -30.36
CA ALA A 196 7.27 -5.20 -29.30
C ALA A 196 7.88 -6.10 -28.22
N LYS A 197 8.96 -5.63 -27.59
CA LYS A 197 9.52 -6.26 -26.39
C LYS A 197 8.98 -5.55 -25.16
N LEU A 198 8.38 -6.29 -24.23
CA LEU A 198 7.88 -5.76 -22.98
C LEU A 198 9.02 -5.55 -21.97
N ASN A 199 9.14 -4.33 -21.48
CA ASN A 199 10.16 -3.96 -20.50
C ASN A 199 9.76 -4.35 -19.07
N MET A 200 8.45 -4.46 -18.78
CA MET A 200 7.93 -4.76 -17.46
C MET A 200 6.88 -5.85 -17.49
N ILE A 201 7.09 -6.90 -16.72
CA ILE A 201 6.09 -7.92 -16.38
C ILE A 201 5.91 -7.85 -14.86
N SER A 202 4.88 -7.09 -14.43
CA SER A 202 4.68 -6.76 -13.03
C SER A 202 3.78 -7.78 -12.33
N GLY A 203 4.38 -8.63 -11.48
CA GLY A 203 3.77 -9.80 -10.84
C GLY A 203 2.97 -9.51 -9.57
N GLY A 204 2.45 -8.29 -9.40
CA GLY A 204 1.58 -7.96 -8.28
C GLY A 204 2.23 -7.07 -7.22
N ASN A 205 1.71 -7.17 -6.01
CA ASN A 205 2.02 -6.31 -4.88
C ASN A 205 2.76 -7.08 -3.74
N SER A 206 2.69 -6.58 -2.51
CA SER A 206 3.29 -7.22 -1.32
C SER A 206 2.83 -8.65 -1.08
N SER A 207 1.68 -9.07 -1.65
CA SER A 207 1.20 -10.45 -1.53
C SER A 207 2.00 -11.46 -2.36
N SER A 208 2.74 -11.02 -3.37
CA SER A 208 3.54 -11.92 -4.22
C SER A 208 4.97 -12.13 -3.69
N ILE A 209 5.41 -11.34 -2.70
CA ILE A 209 6.81 -11.39 -2.25
C ILE A 209 7.20 -12.72 -1.59
N TYR A 210 6.25 -13.41 -0.97
CA TYR A 210 6.51 -14.71 -0.35
C TYR A 210 6.91 -15.78 -1.38
N LEU A 211 6.39 -15.69 -2.63
CA LEU A 211 6.79 -16.58 -3.73
C LEU A 211 8.25 -16.38 -4.10
N VAL A 212 8.71 -15.14 -4.02
CA VAL A 212 10.14 -14.83 -4.24
C VAL A 212 11.00 -15.55 -3.22
N GLY A 213 10.66 -15.44 -1.93
CA GLY A 213 11.40 -16.13 -0.85
C GLY A 213 11.39 -17.66 -0.96
N LYS A 214 10.37 -18.23 -1.64
CA LYS A 214 10.25 -19.68 -1.89
C LYS A 214 10.88 -20.13 -3.20
N GLY A 215 11.31 -19.22 -4.08
CA GLY A 215 11.79 -19.58 -5.43
C GLY A 215 10.65 -20.06 -6.35
N GLU A 216 9.42 -19.66 -6.08
CA GLU A 216 8.22 -20.09 -6.82
C GLU A 216 7.64 -18.98 -7.72
N LEU A 217 8.27 -17.79 -7.76
CA LEU A 217 7.85 -16.73 -8.68
C LEU A 217 8.15 -17.13 -10.13
N PRO A 218 7.20 -16.98 -11.10
CA PRO A 218 7.49 -17.24 -12.50
C PRO A 218 8.66 -16.40 -13.03
N GLU A 219 9.61 -17.02 -13.74
CA GLU A 219 10.88 -16.42 -14.16
C GLU A 219 10.76 -15.14 -15.01
N LYS A 220 9.68 -14.99 -15.78
CA LYS A 220 9.46 -13.80 -16.61
C LYS A 220 9.03 -12.57 -15.80
N ILE A 221 8.57 -12.75 -14.57
CA ILE A 221 8.19 -11.62 -13.72
C ILE A 221 9.46 -10.90 -13.29
N ASN A 222 9.57 -9.64 -13.67
CA ASN A 222 10.77 -8.83 -13.43
C ASN A 222 10.50 -7.60 -12.56
N ASN A 223 9.27 -7.43 -12.05
CA ASN A 223 8.88 -6.29 -11.22
C ASN A 223 7.84 -6.70 -10.15
N LEU A 224 8.01 -6.18 -8.93
CA LEU A 224 7.02 -6.22 -7.84
C LEU A 224 6.79 -4.81 -7.29
N ARG A 225 5.54 -4.54 -6.90
CA ARG A 225 5.07 -3.26 -6.33
C ARG A 225 4.85 -3.40 -4.83
N LEU A 226 5.84 -3.00 -4.03
CA LEU A 226 5.87 -3.24 -2.59
C LEU A 226 5.44 -2.00 -1.80
N GLY A 227 4.35 -2.12 -1.07
CA GLY A 227 3.83 -1.09 -0.16
C GLY A 227 3.88 -1.58 1.29
N GLU A 228 2.94 -2.44 1.67
CA GLU A 228 2.83 -2.94 3.02
C GLU A 228 4.06 -3.72 3.47
N ALA A 229 4.69 -4.48 2.56
CA ALA A 229 5.88 -5.26 2.86
C ALA A 229 7.04 -4.43 3.44
N PHE A 230 7.26 -3.21 2.93
CA PHE A 230 8.31 -2.35 3.52
C PHE A 230 7.83 -1.54 4.72
N LEU A 231 6.53 -1.22 4.81
CA LEU A 231 5.98 -0.44 5.92
C LEU A 231 5.86 -1.26 7.20
N LEU A 232 5.37 -2.50 7.08
CA LEU A 232 5.02 -3.37 8.20
C LEU A 232 5.87 -4.65 8.27
N GLY A 233 6.72 -4.89 7.27
CA GLY A 233 7.68 -5.99 7.27
C GLY A 233 7.06 -7.38 7.13
N ASN A 234 5.88 -7.51 6.53
CA ASN A 234 5.18 -8.78 6.31
C ASN A 234 4.68 -8.94 4.89
N ASP A 235 4.50 -10.17 4.44
CA ASP A 235 3.72 -10.45 3.25
C ASP A 235 2.22 -10.22 3.52
N THR A 236 1.46 -9.90 2.48
CA THR A 236 0.03 -9.62 2.62
C THR A 236 -0.87 -10.78 2.18
N ALA A 237 -0.30 -11.92 1.79
CA ALA A 237 -1.06 -13.12 1.45
C ALA A 237 -1.37 -13.95 2.70
N TYR A 238 -0.40 -14.07 3.59
CA TYR A 238 -0.49 -14.88 4.82
C TYR A 238 -0.22 -14.08 6.09
N GLY A 239 0.27 -12.85 5.98
CA GLY A 239 0.63 -12.01 7.12
C GLY A 239 1.93 -12.45 7.82
N GLU A 240 2.75 -13.25 7.14
CA GLU A 240 4.00 -13.76 7.71
C GLU A 240 5.11 -12.71 7.67
N ARG A 241 5.96 -12.71 8.70
CA ARG A 241 7.12 -11.82 8.79
C ARG A 241 8.12 -12.12 7.68
N LEU A 242 8.54 -11.09 6.95
CA LEU A 242 9.62 -11.19 5.98
C LEU A 242 10.99 -11.18 6.68
N GLU A 243 11.90 -12.03 6.23
CA GLU A 243 13.26 -12.09 6.79
C GLU A 243 13.99 -10.75 6.64
N GLY A 244 14.62 -10.30 7.71
CA GLY A 244 15.39 -9.05 7.74
C GLY A 244 14.52 -7.78 7.86
N THR A 245 13.22 -7.92 8.20
CA THR A 245 12.32 -6.78 8.41
C THR A 245 11.78 -6.70 9.84
N VAL A 246 11.21 -5.54 10.19
CA VAL A 246 10.54 -5.28 11.48
C VAL A 246 9.13 -4.72 11.28
N ASP A 247 8.25 -4.87 12.30
CA ASP A 247 6.85 -4.44 12.27
C ASP A 247 6.55 -3.17 13.06
N ASP A 248 7.57 -2.59 13.64
CA ASP A 248 7.48 -1.42 14.50
C ASP A 248 8.23 -0.20 13.93
N ALA A 249 8.44 -0.20 12.61
CA ALA A 249 8.94 0.97 11.90
C ALA A 249 7.95 2.14 11.93
N LEU A 250 6.66 1.83 12.06
CA LEU A 250 5.57 2.78 12.22
C LEU A 250 4.83 2.48 13.53
N THR A 251 4.72 3.48 14.40
CA THR A 251 3.96 3.37 15.66
C THR A 251 3.09 4.60 15.86
N VAL A 252 1.97 4.44 16.58
CA VAL A 252 1.17 5.58 17.05
C VAL A 252 1.36 5.71 18.54
N GLU A 253 1.50 6.95 19.00
CA GLU A 253 1.54 7.33 20.40
C GLU A 253 0.35 8.23 20.72
N ALA A 254 -0.40 7.88 21.77
CA ALA A 254 -1.53 8.65 22.26
C ALA A 254 -1.48 8.82 23.77
N GLN A 255 -2.01 9.94 24.26
CA GLN A 255 -1.97 10.30 25.67
C GLN A 255 -3.24 9.86 26.39
N ILE A 256 -3.08 9.34 27.62
CA ILE A 256 -4.19 9.04 28.53
C ILE A 256 -4.81 10.35 29.00
N VAL A 257 -6.10 10.54 28.74
CA VAL A 257 -6.87 11.72 29.14
C VAL A 257 -7.80 11.46 30.31
N GLU A 258 -8.19 10.19 30.54
CA GLU A 258 -8.96 9.77 31.72
C GLU A 258 -8.46 8.40 32.18
N LEU A 259 -8.43 8.19 33.51
CA LEU A 259 -8.19 6.88 34.12
C LEU A 259 -9.14 6.72 35.30
N LYS A 260 -10.03 5.74 35.27
CA LYS A 260 -11.03 5.45 36.28
C LYS A 260 -11.25 3.95 36.47
N GLU A 261 -11.63 3.55 37.69
CA GLU A 261 -12.19 2.22 37.90
C GLU A 261 -13.67 2.26 37.52
N LYS A 262 -14.06 1.37 36.61
CA LYS A 262 -15.44 1.24 36.09
C LYS A 262 -15.78 -0.23 35.86
N PRO A 263 -17.06 -0.63 35.87
CA PRO A 263 -17.47 -1.95 35.37
C PRO A 263 -17.04 -2.14 33.92
N SER A 264 -16.67 -3.36 33.57
CA SER A 264 -16.37 -3.74 32.19
C SER A 264 -17.61 -3.74 31.30
N LEU A 265 -18.76 -4.10 31.86
CA LEU A 265 -20.05 -4.10 31.18
C LEU A 265 -20.73 -2.73 31.25
N PRO A 266 -21.31 -2.24 30.14
CA PRO A 266 -22.26 -1.11 30.17
C PRO A 266 -23.48 -1.44 31.05
N ILE A 267 -24.04 -0.40 31.69
CA ILE A 267 -25.22 -0.51 32.52
C ILE A 267 -26.41 0.10 31.78
N GLY A 268 -27.41 -0.71 31.44
CA GLY A 268 -28.61 -0.28 30.73
C GLY A 268 -28.93 -1.20 29.51
N GLU A 269 -29.96 -0.83 28.77
CA GLU A 269 -30.32 -1.51 27.54
C GLU A 269 -29.29 -1.19 26.44
N VAL A 270 -28.70 -2.21 25.82
CA VAL A 270 -27.65 -2.06 24.80
C VAL A 270 -28.28 -2.08 23.41
N GLY A 271 -28.12 -0.99 22.68
CA GLY A 271 -28.52 -0.84 21.28
C GLY A 271 -27.36 -1.10 20.30
N VAL A 272 -27.26 -0.27 19.27
CA VAL A 272 -26.12 -0.23 18.34
C VAL A 272 -25.16 0.90 18.76
N ASP A 273 -23.90 0.73 18.44
CA ASP A 273 -22.86 1.74 18.68
C ASP A 273 -22.92 2.91 17.66
N ALA A 274 -22.00 3.86 17.78
CA ALA A 274 -21.92 5.02 16.89
C ALA A 274 -21.67 4.67 15.41
N PHE A 275 -21.27 3.45 15.11
CA PHE A 275 -20.99 2.93 13.77
C PHE A 275 -22.05 1.94 13.28
N GLY A 276 -23.16 1.81 14.01
CA GLY A 276 -24.29 0.92 13.68
C GLY A 276 -24.03 -0.56 13.95
N GLN A 277 -22.99 -0.89 14.72
CA GLN A 277 -22.65 -2.26 15.06
C GLN A 277 -23.27 -2.63 16.42
N LYS A 278 -23.68 -3.89 16.59
CA LYS A 278 -24.12 -4.41 17.89
C LYS A 278 -22.87 -4.87 18.65
N PRO A 279 -22.43 -4.12 19.70
CA PRO A 279 -21.20 -4.47 20.39
C PRO A 279 -21.35 -5.73 21.24
N TYR A 280 -20.24 -6.45 21.39
CA TYR A 280 -20.10 -7.53 22.35
C TYR A 280 -19.19 -7.10 23.50
N TYR A 281 -19.59 -7.37 24.73
CA TYR A 281 -18.81 -7.05 25.92
C TYR A 281 -18.56 -8.31 26.74
N GLU A 282 -17.33 -8.48 27.20
CA GLU A 282 -16.93 -9.52 28.13
C GLU A 282 -17.00 -9.00 29.56
N ASP A 283 -17.58 -9.78 30.47
CA ASP A 283 -17.59 -9.42 31.90
C ASP A 283 -16.23 -9.71 32.54
N ARG A 284 -15.52 -8.65 32.88
CA ARG A 284 -14.22 -8.67 33.57
C ARG A 284 -14.30 -8.07 34.98
N GLY A 285 -15.52 -7.81 35.48
CA GLY A 285 -15.75 -7.14 36.74
C GLY A 285 -15.36 -5.64 36.70
N ILE A 286 -14.76 -5.15 37.77
CA ILE A 286 -14.25 -3.76 37.86
C ILE A 286 -12.84 -3.74 37.26
N ILE A 287 -12.62 -2.86 36.31
CA ILE A 287 -11.34 -2.69 35.61
C ILE A 287 -10.82 -1.26 35.75
N LYS A 288 -9.50 -1.07 35.68
CA LYS A 288 -8.90 0.24 35.42
C LYS A 288 -9.07 0.59 33.95
N ARG A 289 -10.03 1.45 33.63
CA ARG A 289 -10.33 1.89 32.28
C ARG A 289 -9.62 3.20 31.98
N ALA A 290 -8.74 3.17 31.00
CA ALA A 290 -8.13 4.38 30.43
C ALA A 290 -8.89 4.83 29.17
N ILE A 291 -8.95 6.12 28.96
CA ILE A 291 -9.36 6.75 27.71
C ILE A 291 -8.13 7.46 27.15
N ILE A 292 -7.80 7.21 25.88
CA ILE A 292 -6.76 7.92 25.16
C ILE A 292 -7.35 8.80 24.06
N GLY A 293 -6.65 9.92 23.76
CA GLY A 293 -7.10 10.94 22.82
C GLY A 293 -6.79 10.57 21.36
N ILE A 294 -7.34 9.45 20.88
CA ILE A 294 -7.36 9.02 19.48
C ILE A 294 -8.56 8.11 19.29
N GLY A 295 -9.22 8.17 18.15
CA GLY A 295 -10.41 7.36 17.87
C GLY A 295 -10.53 6.90 16.43
N GLN A 296 -11.71 6.38 16.08
CA GLN A 296 -11.99 5.76 14.76
C GLN A 296 -11.84 6.74 13.58
N GLN A 297 -11.84 8.06 13.83
CA GLN A 297 -11.55 9.05 12.80
C GLN A 297 -10.09 8.93 12.33
N ASP A 298 -9.16 8.67 13.25
CA ASP A 298 -7.72 8.72 13.02
C ASP A 298 -7.07 7.34 12.86
N MET A 299 -7.76 6.28 13.23
CA MET A 299 -7.25 4.90 13.21
C MET A 299 -8.39 3.89 13.07
N THR A 300 -8.06 2.62 12.95
CA THR A 300 -8.99 1.49 13.04
C THR A 300 -8.65 0.66 14.27
N ALA A 301 -9.57 0.55 15.24
CA ALA A 301 -9.30 -0.04 16.54
C ALA A 301 -8.73 -1.48 16.43
N ASP A 302 -9.27 -2.30 15.51
CA ASP A 302 -8.85 -3.69 15.30
C ASP A 302 -7.45 -3.81 14.67
N SER A 303 -6.86 -2.71 14.27
CA SER A 303 -5.50 -2.65 13.71
C SER A 303 -4.56 -1.74 14.51
N MET A 304 -4.82 -1.65 15.82
CA MET A 304 -3.99 -0.99 16.82
C MET A 304 -3.55 -2.02 17.87
N TYR A 305 -2.26 -2.32 17.92
CA TYR A 305 -1.71 -3.35 18.81
C TYR A 305 -0.86 -2.69 19.89
N PRO A 306 -1.30 -2.67 21.16
CA PRO A 306 -0.49 -2.09 22.24
C PRO A 306 0.92 -2.71 22.31
N ILE A 307 1.95 -1.89 22.44
CA ILE A 307 3.32 -2.39 22.65
C ILE A 307 3.47 -2.97 24.05
N ASP A 308 2.77 -2.39 25.04
CA ASP A 308 2.67 -2.97 26.37
C ASP A 308 1.59 -4.06 26.37
N GLU A 309 2.02 -5.33 26.40
CA GLU A 309 1.15 -6.51 26.36
C GLU A 309 0.19 -6.63 27.56
N ARG A 310 0.35 -5.79 28.59
CA ARG A 310 -0.56 -5.71 29.76
C ARG A 310 -1.82 -4.92 29.46
N ILE A 311 -1.91 -4.27 28.30
CA ILE A 311 -3.03 -3.43 27.88
C ILE A 311 -3.93 -4.21 26.92
N ASP A 312 -5.24 -4.20 27.17
CA ASP A 312 -6.24 -4.68 26.23
C ASP A 312 -7.01 -3.50 25.61
N VAL A 313 -7.17 -3.49 24.28
CA VAL A 313 -8.05 -2.55 23.59
C VAL A 313 -9.49 -2.99 23.75
N LEU A 314 -10.35 -2.16 24.34
CA LEU A 314 -11.77 -2.46 24.56
C LEU A 314 -12.65 -2.00 23.39
N GLY A 315 -12.21 -1.01 22.63
CA GLY A 315 -12.94 -0.42 21.50
C GLY A 315 -12.67 1.06 21.37
N ALA A 316 -13.35 1.71 20.43
CA ALA A 316 -13.18 3.14 20.20
C ALA A 316 -14.47 3.80 19.72
N SER A 317 -14.68 5.06 20.12
CA SER A 317 -15.59 6.01 19.49
C SER A 317 -14.88 6.79 18.38
N SER A 318 -15.49 7.85 17.86
CA SER A 318 -14.86 8.73 16.84
C SER A 318 -13.51 9.30 17.31
N ASP A 319 -13.43 9.78 18.58
CA ASP A 319 -12.29 10.56 19.08
C ASP A 319 -11.57 9.93 20.27
N HIS A 320 -12.10 8.83 20.83
CA HIS A 320 -11.59 8.20 22.02
C HIS A 320 -11.45 6.69 21.82
N MET A 321 -10.28 6.16 22.21
CA MET A 321 -10.07 4.72 22.38
C MET A 321 -10.10 4.37 23.86
N LEU A 322 -10.74 3.26 24.19
CA LEU A 322 -10.88 2.72 25.53
C LEU A 322 -9.95 1.53 25.71
N LEU A 323 -9.21 1.56 26.82
CA LEU A 323 -8.24 0.52 27.16
C LEU A 323 -8.54 -0.05 28.54
N ASP A 324 -8.33 -1.35 28.69
CA ASP A 324 -8.18 -1.98 30.01
C ASP A 324 -6.69 -1.97 30.38
N VAL A 325 -6.35 -1.23 31.42
CA VAL A 325 -4.98 -1.10 31.94
C VAL A 325 -4.85 -1.66 33.36
N THR A 326 -5.75 -2.57 33.75
CA THR A 326 -5.81 -3.13 35.12
C THR A 326 -4.48 -3.77 35.54
N LYS A 327 -3.76 -4.38 34.59
CA LYS A 327 -2.47 -5.06 34.84
C LYS A 327 -1.26 -4.14 34.78
N ALA A 328 -1.46 -2.84 34.52
CA ALA A 328 -0.38 -1.87 34.33
C ALA A 328 -0.57 -0.66 35.25
N ASP A 329 0.51 0.04 35.53
CA ASP A 329 0.50 1.20 36.44
C ASP A 329 0.64 2.50 35.64
N TYR A 330 -0.47 2.94 35.04
CA TYR A 330 -0.58 4.17 34.27
C TYR A 330 -1.25 5.28 35.08
N LYS A 331 -1.02 6.51 34.65
CA LYS A 331 -1.69 7.72 35.18
C LYS A 331 -2.12 8.63 34.00
N VAL A 332 -3.02 9.55 34.27
CA VAL A 332 -3.41 10.59 33.31
C VAL A 332 -2.18 11.39 32.89
N GLY A 333 -2.01 11.57 31.59
CA GLY A 333 -0.86 12.22 30.98
C GLY A 333 0.20 11.27 30.46
N ASP A 334 0.19 10.00 30.85
CA ASP A 334 1.11 8.99 30.30
C ASP A 334 0.78 8.69 28.82
N ILE A 335 1.80 8.20 28.12
CA ILE A 335 1.72 7.88 26.70
C ILE A 335 1.62 6.37 26.52
N VAL A 336 0.65 5.96 25.72
CA VAL A 336 0.53 4.58 25.25
C VAL A 336 0.96 4.51 23.80
N SER A 337 1.79 3.52 23.48
CA SER A 337 2.34 3.28 22.14
C SER A 337 1.74 2.01 21.52
N PHE A 338 1.50 2.06 20.22
CA PHE A 338 0.87 0.98 19.47
C PHE A 338 1.66 0.67 18.20
N LYS A 339 1.83 -0.61 17.89
CA LYS A 339 2.10 -1.06 16.54
C LYS A 339 0.83 -0.95 15.70
N LEU A 340 0.99 -0.84 14.39
CA LEU A 340 -0.12 -0.57 13.47
C LEU A 340 -0.31 -1.70 12.47
N GLY A 341 -1.55 -2.07 12.21
CA GLY A 341 -1.92 -2.74 10.97
C GLY A 341 -2.18 -1.71 9.85
N TYR A 342 -2.29 -2.19 8.62
CA TYR A 342 -2.38 -1.35 7.43
C TYR A 342 -3.52 -0.33 7.46
N GLY A 343 -4.70 -0.73 7.98
CA GLY A 343 -5.85 0.18 8.11
C GLY A 343 -5.57 1.40 8.98
N SER A 344 -4.86 1.21 10.10
CA SER A 344 -4.47 2.31 10.99
C SER A 344 -3.35 3.17 10.40
N VAL A 345 -2.41 2.59 9.64
CA VAL A 345 -1.41 3.37 8.90
C VAL A 345 -2.08 4.33 7.92
N LEU A 346 -3.05 3.85 7.13
CA LEU A 346 -3.78 4.67 6.16
C LEU A 346 -4.48 5.85 6.82
N LYS A 347 -5.21 5.61 7.91
CA LYS A 347 -5.97 6.65 8.61
C LYS A 347 -5.05 7.63 9.33
N ALA A 348 -4.11 7.14 10.13
CA ALA A 348 -3.19 8.00 10.89
C ALA A 348 -2.32 8.89 9.98
N ALA A 349 -1.92 8.37 8.80
CA ALA A 349 -1.13 9.16 7.85
C ALA A 349 -1.93 10.24 7.10
N THR A 350 -3.25 10.05 6.96
CA THR A 350 -4.15 11.02 6.28
C THR A 350 -4.84 11.97 7.23
N SER A 351 -4.87 11.67 8.54
CA SER A 351 -5.51 12.54 9.52
C SER A 351 -4.74 13.85 9.73
N GLU A 352 -5.43 14.96 9.71
CA GLU A 352 -4.90 16.27 10.05
C GLU A 352 -4.65 16.42 11.56
N TYR A 353 -5.24 15.55 12.39
CA TYR A 353 -5.14 15.57 13.85
C TYR A 353 -3.96 14.74 14.37
N VAL A 354 -3.38 13.89 13.56
CA VAL A 354 -2.23 13.05 13.92
C VAL A 354 -0.93 13.71 13.44
N THR A 355 -0.11 14.15 14.40
CA THR A 355 1.17 14.79 14.07
C THR A 355 2.22 13.74 13.66
N LYS A 356 2.92 13.94 12.56
CA LYS A 356 4.04 13.05 12.19
C LYS A 356 5.31 13.42 12.97
N ALA A 357 5.97 12.41 13.51
CA ALA A 357 7.25 12.51 14.21
C ALA A 357 8.25 11.51 13.58
N TYR A 358 9.48 11.93 13.40
CA TYR A 358 10.53 11.13 12.75
C TYR A 358 11.64 10.81 13.76
N LYS A 359 12.09 9.54 13.75
CA LYS A 359 13.25 9.06 14.48
C LYS A 359 14.38 8.72 13.54
#